data_793e324a14aaefb5bc72b004c57e28bc
#
_entry.id   793e324a14aaefb5bc72b004c57e28bc
#
_cell.length_a   1.000
_cell.length_b   1.000
_cell.length_c   1.000
_cell.angle_alpha   90.00
_cell.angle_beta   90.00
_cell.angle_gamma   90.00
#
_symmetry.space_group_name_H-M   'P 1'
#
loop_
_entity.id
_entity.type
_entity.pdbx_description
1 polymer ?
#
loop_
_entity_poly.entity_id
_entity_poly.type
_entity_poly.pdbx_seq_one_letter_code
_entity_poly.pdbx_strand_id
1 'polypeptide(L)'
;MEAYLLDWVNLLLRWVHVITVIAWIGSSFYFVFLDNNLLKPNSPDLLEKGVDGAMWAVHGGGFYNPQKYMVAPKKIHTKLHWFYWESYSSWLSGFALFTVLYLWNASTYLIDKSLMDWSPAAAITAALSFFVVFWFVYDAICRVFGFRKNGELIVATLMLCVVAFASWLACQLFAGRAAFLLVGAMIATAMSANVFVWIIPGQRKVVAAMTSGEKYDAMSLAIHGKRGKQRSVHNTYFTLPVIFAMLSNHYSFLYTHPQRWLILFVMMFAGALIRQ
;
A
#
# COMPACT_ATOMS: atom_id res chain seq x y z
N MET A 1 -37.23 -1.73 -0.19
CA MET A 1 -36.48 -2.95 0.19
C MET A 1 -35.06 -2.91 -0.36
N GLU A 2 -34.85 -2.66 -1.65
CA GLU A 2 -33.53 -2.63 -2.26
C GLU A 2 -32.58 -1.58 -1.62
N ALA A 3 -33.02 -0.32 -1.47
CA ALA A 3 -32.23 0.74 -0.84
C ALA A 3 -31.79 0.35 0.58
N TYR A 4 -32.68 -0.23 1.38
CA TYR A 4 -32.37 -0.69 2.73
C TYR A 4 -31.32 -1.81 2.76
N LEU A 5 -31.38 -2.73 1.80
CA LEU A 5 -30.36 -3.79 1.67
C LEU A 5 -29.00 -3.21 1.24
N LEU A 6 -29.01 -2.24 0.32
CA LEU A 6 -27.77 -1.55 -0.11
C LEU A 6 -27.13 -0.77 1.05
N ASP A 7 -27.90 -0.16 1.93
CA ASP A 7 -27.40 0.52 3.12
C ASP A 7 -26.70 -0.47 4.08
N TRP A 8 -27.30 -1.64 4.29
CA TRP A 8 -26.66 -2.71 5.08
C TRP A 8 -25.38 -3.23 4.44
N VAL A 9 -25.40 -3.48 3.13
CA VAL A 9 -24.19 -3.93 2.40
C VAL A 9 -23.08 -2.88 2.51
N ASN A 10 -23.40 -1.59 2.34
CA ASN A 10 -22.44 -0.50 2.50
C ASN A 10 -21.86 -0.46 3.92
N LEU A 11 -22.71 -0.54 4.95
CA LEU A 11 -22.27 -0.54 6.35
C LEU A 11 -21.34 -1.71 6.66
N LEU A 12 -21.74 -2.93 6.28
CA LEU A 12 -20.97 -4.14 6.57
C LEU A 12 -19.64 -4.16 5.81
N LEU A 13 -19.64 -3.80 4.52
CA LEU A 13 -18.42 -3.71 3.75
C LEU A 13 -17.46 -2.64 4.30
N ARG A 14 -17.99 -1.49 4.73
CA ARG A 14 -17.18 -0.43 5.34
C ARG A 14 -16.58 -0.89 6.66
N TRP A 15 -17.35 -1.58 7.48
CA TRP A 15 -16.88 -2.12 8.75
C TRP A 15 -15.77 -3.15 8.55
N VAL A 16 -15.97 -4.12 7.66
CA VAL A 16 -14.94 -5.11 7.30
C VAL A 16 -13.70 -4.42 6.73
N HIS A 17 -13.88 -3.44 5.83
CA HIS A 17 -12.76 -2.71 5.24
C HIS A 17 -11.93 -1.96 6.29
N VAL A 18 -12.57 -1.27 7.23
CA VAL A 18 -11.86 -0.58 8.32
C VAL A 18 -11.06 -1.56 9.16
N ILE A 19 -11.63 -2.71 9.54
CA ILE A 19 -10.93 -3.74 10.34
C ILE A 19 -9.69 -4.27 9.58
N THR A 20 -9.83 -4.60 8.30
CA THR A 20 -8.73 -5.15 7.50
C THR A 20 -7.65 -4.10 7.22
N VAL A 21 -8.04 -2.83 7.01
CA VAL A 21 -7.10 -1.70 6.87
C VAL A 21 -6.32 -1.49 8.16
N ILE A 22 -6.97 -1.52 9.32
CA ILE A 22 -6.29 -1.41 10.64
C ILE A 22 -5.28 -2.55 10.81
N ALA A 23 -5.64 -3.78 10.44
CA ALA A 23 -4.73 -4.92 10.52
C ALA A 23 -3.49 -4.72 9.61
N TRP A 24 -3.70 -4.27 8.37
CA TRP A 24 -2.58 -4.04 7.44
C TRP A 24 -1.70 -2.86 7.85
N ILE A 25 -2.29 -1.72 8.18
CA ILE A 25 -1.55 -0.53 8.60
C ILE A 25 -0.83 -0.80 9.93
N GLY A 26 -1.52 -1.44 10.88
CA GLY A 26 -0.95 -1.78 12.18
C GLY A 26 0.26 -2.69 12.06
N SER A 27 0.19 -3.76 11.25
CA SER A 27 1.34 -4.63 10.99
C SER A 27 2.48 -3.87 10.31
N SER A 28 2.19 -3.00 9.34
CA SER A 28 3.20 -2.20 8.65
C SER A 28 3.93 -1.25 9.60
N PHE A 29 3.22 -0.55 10.46
CA PHE A 29 3.82 0.34 11.46
C PHE A 29 4.60 -0.44 12.52
N TYR A 30 4.11 -1.62 12.92
CA TYR A 30 4.83 -2.47 13.84
C TYR A 30 6.19 -2.91 13.27
N PHE A 31 6.27 -3.30 12.00
CA PHE A 31 7.54 -3.65 11.36
C PHE A 31 8.46 -2.45 11.17
N VAL A 32 7.93 -1.25 10.92
CA VAL A 32 8.73 -0.01 10.91
C VAL A 32 9.29 0.26 12.30
N PHE A 33 8.45 0.13 13.34
CA PHE A 33 8.89 0.27 14.73
C PHE A 33 10.00 -0.74 15.07
N LEU A 34 9.85 -2.01 14.70
CA LEU A 34 10.90 -3.02 14.90
C LEU A 34 12.20 -2.62 14.19
N ASP A 35 12.14 -2.29 12.89
CA ASP A 35 13.32 -1.92 12.09
C ASP A 35 14.11 -0.75 12.71
N ASN A 36 13.41 0.18 13.37
CA ASN A 36 14.03 1.36 13.98
C ASN A 36 14.56 1.11 15.41
N ASN A 37 14.10 0.06 16.10
CA ASN A 37 14.41 -0.17 17.51
C ASN A 37 15.23 -1.44 17.77
N LEU A 38 15.47 -2.27 16.75
CA LEU A 38 16.34 -3.43 16.88
C LEU A 38 17.80 -2.98 17.06
N LEU A 39 18.42 -3.45 18.13
CA LEU A 39 19.82 -3.18 18.46
C LEU A 39 20.70 -4.37 18.10
N LYS A 40 21.96 -4.12 17.75
CA LYS A 40 22.94 -5.20 17.56
C LYS A 40 23.06 -6.01 18.84
N PRO A 41 22.90 -7.34 18.77
CA PRO A 41 23.03 -8.18 19.96
C PRO A 41 24.48 -8.22 20.45
N ASN A 42 24.68 -8.19 21.77
CA ASN A 42 25.98 -8.30 22.40
C ASN A 42 26.22 -9.70 22.96
N SER A 43 25.21 -10.58 23.00
CA SER A 43 25.34 -11.93 23.54
C SER A 43 25.93 -12.88 22.51
N PRO A 44 26.93 -13.73 22.92
CA PRO A 44 27.61 -14.65 22.00
C PRO A 44 26.65 -15.63 21.30
N ASP A 45 25.62 -16.11 22.00
CA ASP A 45 24.63 -17.04 21.47
C ASP A 45 23.76 -16.45 20.35
N LEU A 46 23.40 -15.17 20.42
CA LEU A 46 22.66 -14.48 19.35
C LEU A 46 23.57 -14.21 18.15
N LEU A 47 24.81 -13.83 18.37
CA LEU A 47 25.81 -13.64 17.32
C LEU A 47 26.09 -14.97 16.59
N GLU A 48 26.26 -16.07 17.34
CA GLU A 48 26.44 -17.39 16.73
C GLU A 48 25.25 -17.84 15.89
N LYS A 49 24.01 -17.50 16.29
CA LYS A 49 22.80 -17.75 15.51
C LYS A 49 22.71 -16.87 14.26
N GLY A 50 23.54 -15.82 14.13
CA GLY A 50 23.53 -14.89 13.02
C GLY A 50 22.41 -13.83 13.13
N VAL A 51 22.03 -13.44 14.35
CA VAL A 51 21.05 -12.38 14.60
C VAL A 51 21.71 -11.03 14.35
N ASP A 52 21.11 -10.21 13.48
CA ASP A 52 21.58 -8.87 13.15
C ASP A 52 20.97 -7.78 14.05
N GLY A 53 19.81 -8.05 14.60
CA GLY A 53 19.12 -7.13 15.49
C GLY A 53 18.15 -7.85 16.42
N ALA A 54 18.11 -7.42 17.68
CA ALA A 54 17.17 -7.92 18.69
C ALA A 54 16.71 -6.77 19.60
N MET A 55 15.53 -6.90 20.16
CA MET A 55 15.03 -6.01 21.20
C MET A 55 14.19 -6.78 22.21
N TRP A 56 13.97 -6.18 23.36
CA TRP A 56 12.99 -6.65 24.34
C TRP A 56 11.80 -5.71 24.36
N ALA A 57 10.60 -6.25 24.27
CA ALA A 57 9.35 -5.52 24.38
C ALA A 57 8.47 -6.13 25.47
N VAL A 58 7.68 -5.30 26.12
CA VAL A 58 6.71 -5.71 27.14
C VAL A 58 5.33 -5.33 26.63
N HIS A 59 4.41 -6.29 26.55
CA HIS A 59 3.03 -6.03 26.15
C HIS A 59 2.09 -7.06 26.77
N GLY A 60 0.96 -6.60 27.34
CA GLY A 60 -0.08 -7.48 27.87
C GLY A 60 0.43 -8.41 28.98
N GLY A 61 1.42 -7.99 29.78
CA GLY A 61 2.01 -8.80 30.86
C GLY A 61 3.06 -9.80 30.37
N GLY A 62 3.34 -9.89 29.07
CA GLY A 62 4.37 -10.76 28.49
C GLY A 62 5.62 -10.02 28.06
N PHE A 63 6.75 -10.75 28.02
CA PHE A 63 8.02 -10.29 27.49
C PHE A 63 8.24 -10.90 26.11
N TYR A 64 8.55 -10.06 25.12
CA TYR A 64 8.76 -10.45 23.73
C TYR A 64 10.19 -10.11 23.33
N ASN A 65 10.85 -11.04 22.64
CA ASN A 65 12.21 -10.84 22.12
C ASN A 65 12.24 -11.07 20.59
N PRO A 66 11.78 -10.10 19.80
CA PRO A 66 11.93 -10.16 18.34
C PRO A 66 13.39 -10.16 17.93
N GLN A 67 13.75 -11.06 17.01
CA GLN A 67 15.08 -11.21 16.42
C GLN A 67 14.98 -11.12 14.92
N LYS A 68 15.85 -10.32 14.29
CA LYS A 68 15.93 -10.13 12.86
C LYS A 68 17.21 -10.70 12.30
N TYR A 69 17.09 -11.36 11.15
CA TYR A 69 18.21 -11.91 10.39
C TYR A 69 18.23 -11.19 9.02
N MET A 70 19.33 -10.52 8.69
CA MET A 70 19.45 -9.80 7.39
C MET A 70 19.64 -10.76 6.22
N VAL A 71 20.36 -11.84 6.47
CA VAL A 71 20.46 -12.96 5.53
C VAL A 71 19.44 -14.01 5.97
N ALA A 72 19.65 -15.25 5.88
CA ALA A 72 18.77 -16.25 6.46
C ALA A 72 19.28 -16.70 7.83
N PRO A 73 18.39 -17.12 8.72
CA PRO A 73 18.83 -17.90 9.88
C PRO A 73 19.49 -19.19 9.41
N LYS A 74 20.48 -19.70 10.15
CA LYS A 74 21.16 -20.98 9.85
C LYS A 74 20.18 -22.15 9.67
N LYS A 75 19.02 -22.07 10.33
CA LYS A 75 17.93 -23.02 10.20
C LYS A 75 16.61 -22.26 10.09
N ILE A 76 15.94 -22.40 8.95
CA ILE A 76 14.60 -21.82 8.74
C ILE A 76 13.56 -22.68 9.45
N HIS A 77 12.65 -22.03 10.16
CA HIS A 77 11.53 -22.72 10.81
C HIS A 77 10.54 -23.25 9.77
N THR A 78 9.98 -24.42 10.00
CA THR A 78 9.04 -25.06 9.05
C THR A 78 7.69 -24.35 8.94
N LYS A 79 7.27 -23.64 10.01
CA LYS A 79 6.04 -22.85 10.03
C LYS A 79 6.42 -21.37 9.97
N LEU A 80 6.19 -20.76 8.81
CA LEU A 80 6.37 -19.33 8.59
C LEU A 80 5.02 -18.66 8.47
N HIS A 81 4.81 -17.55 9.18
CA HIS A 81 3.65 -16.69 8.94
C HIS A 81 3.99 -15.69 7.83
N TRP A 82 3.06 -15.57 6.88
CA TRP A 82 3.20 -14.70 5.72
C TRP A 82 2.20 -13.55 5.80
N PHE A 83 2.68 -12.33 5.97
CA PHE A 83 1.84 -11.12 6.05
C PHE A 83 1.37 -10.69 4.65
N TYR A 84 0.32 -11.30 4.14
CA TYR A 84 -0.29 -10.96 2.85
C TYR A 84 -1.81 -10.86 2.88
N TRP A 85 -2.47 -11.62 3.76
CA TRP A 85 -3.92 -11.56 3.87
C TRP A 85 -4.42 -10.21 4.38
N GLU A 86 -3.65 -9.52 5.20
CA GLU A 86 -3.93 -8.17 5.66
C GLU A 86 -4.07 -7.20 4.47
N SER A 87 -3.16 -7.30 3.50
CA SER A 87 -3.20 -6.52 2.27
C SER A 87 -4.33 -6.94 1.34
N TYR A 88 -4.50 -8.25 1.10
CA TYR A 88 -5.48 -8.74 0.15
C TYR A 88 -6.91 -8.53 0.63
N SER A 89 -7.21 -8.81 1.90
CA SER A 89 -8.54 -8.58 2.46
C SER A 89 -8.89 -7.09 2.51
N SER A 90 -7.91 -6.23 2.80
CA SER A 90 -8.07 -4.78 2.73
C SER A 90 -8.41 -4.32 1.30
N TRP A 91 -7.68 -4.80 0.28
CA TRP A 91 -7.96 -4.44 -1.10
C TRP A 91 -9.31 -4.99 -1.58
N LEU A 92 -9.62 -6.27 -1.31
CA LEU A 92 -10.87 -6.90 -1.71
C LEU A 92 -12.10 -6.19 -1.11
N SER A 93 -12.06 -5.90 0.20
CA SER A 93 -13.15 -5.20 0.87
C SER A 93 -13.27 -3.75 0.40
N GLY A 94 -12.15 -3.07 0.16
CA GLY A 94 -12.11 -1.71 -0.37
C GLY A 94 -12.63 -1.63 -1.80
N PHE A 95 -12.25 -2.57 -2.67
CA PHE A 95 -12.75 -2.63 -4.03
C PHE A 95 -14.25 -2.96 -4.09
N ALA A 96 -14.74 -3.88 -3.23
CA ALA A 96 -16.15 -4.16 -3.10
C ALA A 96 -16.93 -2.93 -2.62
N LEU A 97 -16.42 -2.19 -1.64
CA LEU A 97 -17.01 -0.95 -1.16
C LEU A 97 -17.03 0.13 -2.26
N PHE A 98 -15.93 0.29 -3.00
CA PHE A 98 -15.86 1.19 -4.13
C PHE A 98 -16.89 0.83 -5.22
N THR A 99 -17.05 -0.46 -5.50
CA THR A 99 -18.03 -0.96 -6.47
C THR A 99 -19.45 -0.60 -6.05
N VAL A 100 -19.83 -0.90 -4.82
CA VAL A 100 -21.19 -0.61 -4.33
C VAL A 100 -21.49 0.88 -4.29
N LEU A 101 -20.53 1.71 -3.89
CA LEU A 101 -20.76 3.15 -3.74
C LEU A 101 -20.67 3.90 -5.06
N TYR A 102 -19.64 3.62 -5.87
CA TYR A 102 -19.29 4.48 -7.01
C TYR A 102 -19.57 3.82 -8.36
N LEU A 103 -19.37 2.53 -8.51
CA LEU A 103 -19.60 1.88 -9.80
C LEU A 103 -21.08 1.52 -9.99
N TRP A 104 -21.76 1.03 -8.95
CA TRP A 104 -23.20 0.72 -9.01
C TRP A 104 -24.06 1.98 -9.23
N ASN A 105 -23.71 3.07 -8.58
CA ASN A 105 -24.41 4.35 -8.67
C ASN A 105 -23.55 5.43 -9.34
N ALA A 106 -22.91 5.10 -10.47
CA ALA A 106 -21.96 5.99 -11.13
C ALA A 106 -22.56 7.36 -11.49
N SER A 107 -23.83 7.40 -11.92
CA SER A 107 -24.52 8.64 -12.28
C SER A 107 -24.68 9.60 -11.08
N THR A 108 -24.75 9.08 -9.86
CA THR A 108 -24.98 9.87 -8.64
C THR A 108 -23.68 10.26 -7.94
N TYR A 109 -22.72 9.34 -7.87
CA TYR A 109 -21.55 9.51 -7.00
C TYR A 109 -20.23 9.70 -7.74
N LEU A 110 -20.13 9.21 -8.98
CA LEU A 110 -18.90 9.27 -9.76
C LEU A 110 -18.90 10.45 -10.75
N ILE A 111 -20.05 10.68 -11.41
CA ILE A 111 -20.20 11.67 -12.49
C ILE A 111 -20.59 13.03 -11.91
N ASP A 112 -19.90 14.08 -12.39
CA ASP A 112 -20.32 15.47 -12.24
C ASP A 112 -20.51 16.06 -13.65
N LYS A 113 -21.78 16.23 -14.05
CA LYS A 113 -22.13 16.73 -15.39
C LYS A 113 -21.67 18.16 -15.65
N SER A 114 -21.36 18.93 -14.61
CA SER A 114 -20.80 20.26 -14.77
C SER A 114 -19.34 20.25 -15.22
N LEU A 115 -18.65 19.14 -14.98
CA LEU A 115 -17.25 18.91 -15.40
C LEU A 115 -17.19 18.18 -16.74
N MET A 116 -17.92 17.05 -16.83
CA MET A 116 -17.93 16.22 -18.03
C MET A 116 -19.21 15.36 -18.09
N ASP A 117 -19.88 15.40 -19.23
CA ASP A 117 -21.09 14.61 -19.46
C ASP A 117 -20.75 13.18 -19.89
N TRP A 118 -20.34 12.38 -18.91
CA TRP A 118 -20.03 10.97 -19.10
C TRP A 118 -21.27 10.09 -19.22
N SER A 119 -21.23 9.07 -20.07
CA SER A 119 -22.07 7.91 -19.83
C SER A 119 -21.56 7.11 -18.61
N PRO A 120 -22.44 6.43 -17.85
CA PRO A 120 -22.00 5.62 -16.70
C PRO A 120 -20.89 4.61 -17.05
N ALA A 121 -21.01 3.93 -18.19
CA ALA A 121 -20.02 2.96 -18.65
C ALA A 121 -18.66 3.62 -18.94
N ALA A 122 -18.66 4.80 -19.57
CA ALA A 122 -17.42 5.53 -19.84
C ALA A 122 -16.76 6.01 -18.54
N ALA A 123 -17.53 6.56 -17.60
CA ALA A 123 -17.03 6.98 -16.30
C ALA A 123 -16.42 5.82 -15.49
N ILE A 124 -17.11 4.68 -15.46
CA ILE A 124 -16.61 3.44 -14.80
C ILE A 124 -15.29 2.99 -15.44
N THR A 125 -15.25 2.91 -16.78
CA THR A 125 -14.04 2.50 -17.51
C THR A 125 -12.88 3.45 -17.23
N ALA A 126 -13.13 4.76 -17.26
CA ALA A 126 -12.14 5.77 -16.94
C ALA A 126 -11.64 5.63 -15.49
N ALA A 127 -12.54 5.45 -14.52
CA ALA A 127 -12.14 5.25 -13.11
C ALA A 127 -11.30 4.00 -12.90
N LEU A 128 -11.68 2.87 -13.50
CA LEU A 128 -10.91 1.62 -13.41
C LEU A 128 -9.55 1.73 -14.13
N SER A 129 -9.47 2.53 -15.20
CA SER A 129 -8.20 2.75 -15.89
C SER A 129 -7.15 3.45 -15.01
N PHE A 130 -7.56 4.31 -14.05
CA PHE A 130 -6.64 4.89 -13.07
C PHE A 130 -5.90 3.81 -12.28
N PHE A 131 -6.57 2.74 -11.84
CA PHE A 131 -5.93 1.67 -11.09
C PHE A 131 -4.89 0.91 -11.93
N VAL A 132 -5.28 0.56 -13.15
CA VAL A 132 -4.44 -0.23 -14.05
C VAL A 132 -3.25 0.58 -14.56
N VAL A 133 -3.51 1.78 -15.11
CA VAL A 133 -2.47 2.63 -15.67
C VAL A 133 -1.47 3.07 -14.61
N PHE A 134 -1.94 3.49 -13.44
CA PHE A 134 -1.05 3.89 -12.36
C PHE A 134 -0.13 2.75 -11.92
N TRP A 135 -0.66 1.53 -11.77
CA TRP A 135 0.14 0.38 -11.42
C TRP A 135 1.26 0.13 -12.44
N PHE A 136 0.93 0.11 -13.73
CA PHE A 136 1.94 -0.14 -14.77
C PHE A 136 2.98 0.98 -14.85
N VAL A 137 2.57 2.25 -14.75
CA VAL A 137 3.48 3.41 -14.74
C VAL A 137 4.42 3.34 -13.53
N TYR A 138 3.87 3.13 -12.34
CA TYR A 138 4.64 2.98 -11.12
C TYR A 138 5.63 1.81 -11.20
N ASP A 139 5.17 0.65 -11.66
CA ASP A 139 6.02 -0.53 -11.77
C ASP A 139 7.14 -0.34 -12.80
N ALA A 140 6.83 0.28 -13.94
CA ALA A 140 7.83 0.63 -14.96
C ALA A 140 8.90 1.60 -14.41
N ILE A 141 8.48 2.67 -13.73
CA ILE A 141 9.41 3.63 -13.09
C ILE A 141 10.35 2.91 -12.13
N CYS A 142 9.81 2.06 -11.27
CA CYS A 142 10.64 1.32 -10.30
C CYS A 142 11.58 0.31 -10.97
N ARG A 143 11.16 -0.36 -12.05
CA ARG A 143 12.02 -1.31 -12.78
C ARG A 143 13.17 -0.60 -13.50
N VAL A 144 12.88 0.56 -14.09
CA VAL A 144 13.87 1.30 -14.92
C VAL A 144 14.85 2.07 -14.05
N PHE A 145 14.38 2.70 -13.00
CA PHE A 145 15.16 3.67 -12.21
C PHE A 145 15.53 3.18 -10.81
N GLY A 146 14.75 2.28 -10.21
CA GLY A 146 14.83 1.95 -8.79
C GLY A 146 16.19 1.47 -8.28
N PHE A 147 17.02 0.86 -9.15
CA PHE A 147 18.36 0.36 -8.79
C PHE A 147 19.51 1.14 -9.42
N ARG A 148 19.22 2.30 -10.02
CA ARG A 148 20.24 3.20 -10.56
C ARG A 148 20.89 4.04 -9.45
N LYS A 149 22.01 4.68 -9.75
CA LYS A 149 22.60 5.70 -8.87
C LYS A 149 21.52 6.78 -8.60
N ASN A 150 21.27 7.10 -7.35
CA ASN A 150 20.18 7.98 -6.89
C ASN A 150 18.77 7.50 -7.29
N GLY A 151 18.60 6.19 -7.51
CA GLY A 151 17.34 5.62 -8.02
C GLY A 151 16.14 5.92 -7.15
N GLU A 152 16.28 5.86 -5.83
CA GLU A 152 15.19 6.19 -4.91
C GLU A 152 14.70 7.63 -5.05
N LEU A 153 15.61 8.60 -5.18
CA LEU A 153 15.27 10.00 -5.40
C LEU A 153 14.57 10.21 -6.75
N ILE A 154 15.06 9.56 -7.81
CA ILE A 154 14.45 9.62 -9.14
C ILE A 154 13.03 9.05 -9.09
N VAL A 155 12.86 7.87 -8.50
CA VAL A 155 11.54 7.24 -8.33
C VAL A 155 10.60 8.14 -7.52
N ALA A 156 11.05 8.67 -6.39
CA ALA A 156 10.26 9.57 -5.56
C ALA A 156 9.79 10.81 -6.35
N THR A 157 10.71 11.47 -7.07
CA THR A 157 10.39 12.67 -7.87
C THR A 157 9.40 12.34 -8.99
N LEU A 158 9.62 11.26 -9.75
CA LEU A 158 8.71 10.86 -10.82
C LEU A 158 7.33 10.49 -10.26
N MET A 159 7.29 9.79 -9.12
CA MET A 159 6.01 9.45 -8.49
C MET A 159 5.27 10.66 -7.94
N LEU A 160 5.96 11.68 -7.42
CA LEU A 160 5.32 12.95 -7.06
C LEU A 160 4.66 13.60 -8.29
N CYS A 161 5.35 13.64 -9.43
CA CYS A 161 4.77 14.16 -10.67
C CYS A 161 3.56 13.34 -11.13
N VAL A 162 3.64 12.02 -11.10
CA VAL A 162 2.54 11.12 -11.49
C VAL A 162 1.32 11.30 -10.57
N VAL A 163 1.54 11.37 -9.25
CA VAL A 163 0.45 11.57 -8.28
C VAL A 163 -0.16 12.95 -8.41
N ALA A 164 0.64 14.01 -8.63
CA ALA A 164 0.15 15.36 -8.89
C ALA A 164 -0.74 15.40 -10.14
N PHE A 165 -0.26 14.82 -11.24
CA PHE A 165 -1.01 14.73 -12.49
C PHE A 165 -2.31 13.90 -12.33
N ALA A 166 -2.25 12.74 -11.67
CA ALA A 166 -3.42 11.92 -11.42
C ALA A 166 -4.46 12.62 -10.54
N SER A 167 -4.00 13.38 -9.51
CA SER A 167 -4.88 14.17 -8.64
C SER A 167 -5.57 15.29 -9.42
N TRP A 168 -4.82 16.00 -10.26
CA TRP A 168 -5.39 17.03 -11.14
C TRP A 168 -6.39 16.40 -12.11
N LEU A 169 -6.00 15.35 -12.83
CA LEU A 169 -6.85 14.71 -13.83
C LEU A 169 -8.13 14.14 -13.23
N ALA A 170 -8.04 13.44 -12.10
CA ALA A 170 -9.22 12.91 -11.41
C ALA A 170 -10.21 14.02 -11.02
N CYS A 171 -9.71 15.16 -10.55
CA CYS A 171 -10.53 16.32 -10.18
C CYS A 171 -11.14 17.05 -11.40
N GLN A 172 -10.61 16.87 -12.61
CA GLN A 172 -11.22 17.39 -13.84
C GLN A 172 -12.31 16.45 -14.41
N LEU A 173 -12.21 15.16 -14.12
CA LEU A 173 -13.05 14.13 -14.74
C LEU A 173 -14.23 13.69 -13.88
N PHE A 174 -14.10 13.75 -12.56
CA PHE A 174 -15.04 13.14 -11.62
C PHE A 174 -15.53 14.11 -10.56
N ALA A 175 -16.66 13.77 -9.95
CA ALA A 175 -17.17 14.48 -8.78
C ALA A 175 -16.09 14.56 -7.68
N GLY A 176 -15.98 15.71 -7.03
CA GLY A 176 -14.84 15.99 -6.13
C GLY A 176 -14.62 14.93 -5.07
N ARG A 177 -15.69 14.44 -4.43
CA ARG A 177 -15.63 13.35 -3.46
C ARG A 177 -15.09 12.05 -4.09
N ALA A 178 -15.57 11.72 -5.29
CA ALA A 178 -15.13 10.52 -6.01
C ALA A 178 -13.66 10.64 -6.44
N ALA A 179 -13.23 11.82 -6.91
CA ALA A 179 -11.85 12.06 -7.33
C ALA A 179 -10.85 11.81 -6.20
N PHE A 180 -11.12 12.31 -5.00
CA PHE A 180 -10.26 12.12 -3.83
C PHE A 180 -10.15 10.63 -3.47
N LEU A 181 -11.29 9.94 -3.40
CA LEU A 181 -11.30 8.51 -3.09
C LEU A 181 -10.62 7.70 -4.19
N LEU A 182 -10.85 8.03 -5.46
CA LEU A 182 -10.27 7.35 -6.61
C LEU A 182 -8.74 7.39 -6.57
N VAL A 183 -8.16 8.56 -6.28
CA VAL A 183 -6.69 8.70 -6.16
C VAL A 183 -6.16 7.89 -4.99
N GLY A 184 -6.84 7.90 -3.84
CA GLY A 184 -6.47 7.05 -2.71
C GLY A 184 -6.55 5.56 -3.03
N ALA A 185 -7.64 5.12 -3.67
CA ALA A 185 -7.84 3.72 -4.06
C ALA A 185 -6.85 3.27 -5.15
N MET A 186 -6.46 4.15 -6.06
CA MET A 186 -5.42 3.94 -7.07
C MET A 186 -4.06 3.62 -6.40
N ILE A 187 -3.64 4.43 -5.44
CA ILE A 187 -2.40 4.21 -4.70
C ILE A 187 -2.50 2.93 -3.86
N ALA A 188 -3.61 2.70 -3.15
CA ALA A 188 -3.86 1.50 -2.36
C ALA A 188 -3.82 0.22 -3.22
N THR A 189 -4.33 0.29 -4.45
CA THR A 189 -4.24 -0.80 -5.43
C THR A 189 -2.79 -1.11 -5.78
N ALA A 190 -1.97 -0.09 -6.03
CA ALA A 190 -0.53 -0.30 -6.28
C ALA A 190 0.19 -0.88 -5.06
N MET A 191 -0.19 -0.46 -3.83
CA MET A 191 0.36 -1.04 -2.60
C MET A 191 0.04 -2.54 -2.46
N SER A 192 -1.20 -2.95 -2.72
CA SER A 192 -1.60 -4.37 -2.68
C SER A 192 -0.96 -5.16 -3.82
N ALA A 193 -0.89 -4.60 -5.02
CA ALA A 193 -0.18 -5.20 -6.16
C ALA A 193 1.31 -5.40 -5.88
N ASN A 194 1.96 -4.50 -5.14
CA ASN A 194 3.34 -4.70 -4.67
C ASN A 194 3.48 -5.98 -3.82
N VAL A 195 2.53 -6.22 -2.91
CA VAL A 195 2.53 -7.43 -2.08
C VAL A 195 2.33 -8.66 -2.95
N PHE A 196 1.36 -8.62 -3.86
CA PHE A 196 0.98 -9.76 -4.70
C PHE A 196 2.03 -10.12 -5.76
N VAL A 197 2.62 -9.12 -6.45
CA VAL A 197 3.51 -9.33 -7.61
C VAL A 197 4.98 -9.44 -7.20
N TRP A 198 5.41 -8.67 -6.21
CA TRP A 198 6.83 -8.51 -5.90
C TRP A 198 7.24 -9.06 -4.54
N ILE A 199 6.54 -8.68 -3.47
CA ILE A 199 7.00 -8.97 -2.11
C ILE A 199 6.85 -10.47 -1.83
N ILE A 200 5.64 -11.00 -1.87
CA ILE A 200 5.39 -12.41 -1.52
C ILE A 200 6.03 -13.39 -2.51
N PRO A 201 5.91 -13.22 -3.86
CA PRO A 201 6.60 -14.13 -4.77
C PRO A 201 8.13 -14.08 -4.64
N GLY A 202 8.70 -12.89 -4.40
CA GLY A 202 10.13 -12.74 -4.16
C GLY A 202 10.59 -13.47 -2.89
N GLN A 203 9.88 -13.29 -1.79
CA GLN A 203 10.16 -13.96 -0.52
C GLN A 203 10.00 -15.49 -0.62
N ARG A 204 8.96 -15.97 -1.32
CA ARG A 204 8.77 -17.42 -1.55
C ARG A 204 9.94 -18.04 -2.30
N LYS A 205 10.48 -17.36 -3.32
CA LYS A 205 11.67 -17.83 -4.04
C LYS A 205 12.89 -17.93 -3.14
N VAL A 206 13.12 -16.92 -2.28
CA VAL A 206 14.22 -16.92 -1.32
C VAL A 206 14.08 -18.08 -0.34
N VAL A 207 12.92 -18.25 0.29
CA VAL A 207 12.67 -19.34 1.24
C VAL A 207 12.80 -20.71 0.57
N ALA A 208 12.24 -20.90 -0.63
CA ALA A 208 12.34 -22.16 -1.36
C ALA A 208 13.80 -22.54 -1.66
N ALA A 209 14.61 -21.60 -2.13
CA ALA A 209 16.03 -21.85 -2.38
C ALA A 209 16.82 -22.22 -1.11
N MET A 210 16.48 -21.59 0.03
CA MET A 210 17.12 -21.87 1.31
C MET A 210 16.72 -23.22 1.91
N THR A 211 15.53 -23.72 1.59
CA THR A 211 15.01 -24.99 2.12
C THR A 211 15.28 -26.19 1.21
N SER A 212 15.58 -25.97 -0.08
CA SER A 212 15.83 -27.05 -1.04
C SER A 212 17.10 -27.85 -0.78
N GLY A 213 18.07 -27.29 -0.06
CA GLY A 213 19.41 -27.86 0.11
C GLY A 213 20.29 -27.84 -1.15
N GLU A 214 19.78 -27.29 -2.26
CA GLU A 214 20.52 -27.14 -3.49
C GLU A 214 21.42 -25.92 -3.47
N LYS A 215 22.51 -25.94 -4.27
CA LYS A 215 23.35 -24.75 -4.47
C LYS A 215 22.54 -23.71 -5.24
N TYR A 216 22.37 -22.54 -4.64
CA TYR A 216 21.73 -21.40 -5.30
C TYR A 216 22.72 -20.25 -5.50
N ASP A 217 22.48 -19.46 -6.55
CA ASP A 217 23.21 -18.21 -6.74
C ASP A 217 22.71 -17.14 -5.76
N ALA A 218 23.53 -16.84 -4.75
CA ALA A 218 23.17 -15.85 -3.72
C ALA A 218 22.91 -14.45 -4.31
N MET A 219 23.58 -14.09 -5.43
CA MET A 219 23.40 -12.78 -6.07
C MET A 219 22.04 -12.69 -6.77
N SER A 220 21.61 -13.74 -7.46
CA SER A 220 20.29 -13.80 -8.10
C SER A 220 19.16 -13.80 -7.08
N LEU A 221 19.34 -14.43 -5.93
CA LEU A 221 18.38 -14.42 -4.84
C LEU A 221 18.31 -13.07 -4.12
N ALA A 222 19.45 -12.41 -3.92
CA ALA A 222 19.51 -11.11 -3.26
C ALA A 222 18.68 -10.04 -4.00
N ILE A 223 18.54 -10.12 -5.34
CA ILE A 223 17.75 -9.16 -6.11
C ILE A 223 16.25 -9.26 -5.76
N HIS A 224 15.73 -10.46 -5.46
CA HIS A 224 14.35 -10.63 -5.04
C HIS A 224 14.09 -9.98 -3.68
N GLY A 225 15.01 -10.13 -2.74
CA GLY A 225 14.96 -9.45 -1.44
C GLY A 225 15.00 -7.93 -1.58
N LYS A 226 15.94 -7.40 -2.40
CA LYS A 226 16.07 -5.95 -2.66
C LYS A 226 14.80 -5.37 -3.29
N ARG A 227 14.23 -6.03 -4.29
CA ARG A 227 12.97 -5.60 -4.93
C ARG A 227 11.81 -5.61 -3.94
N GLY A 228 11.65 -6.69 -3.18
CA GLY A 228 10.63 -6.77 -2.13
C GLY A 228 10.78 -5.67 -1.08
N LYS A 229 12.01 -5.42 -0.60
CA LYS A 229 12.29 -4.34 0.36
C LYS A 229 11.94 -2.96 -0.19
N GLN A 230 12.35 -2.64 -1.42
CA GLN A 230 12.02 -1.37 -2.07
C GLN A 230 10.50 -1.15 -2.12
N ARG A 231 9.75 -2.15 -2.61
CA ARG A 231 8.27 -2.05 -2.70
C ARG A 231 7.62 -1.95 -1.33
N SER A 232 8.15 -2.63 -0.33
CA SER A 232 7.68 -2.53 1.05
C SER A 232 7.90 -1.13 1.62
N VAL A 233 9.06 -0.52 1.38
CA VAL A 233 9.35 0.86 1.78
C VAL A 233 8.40 1.84 1.09
N HIS A 234 8.18 1.71 -0.22
CA HIS A 234 7.21 2.55 -0.93
C HIS A 234 5.79 2.43 -0.33
N ASN A 235 5.35 1.22 0.01
CA ASN A 235 4.06 1.03 0.67
C ASN A 235 3.95 1.83 1.97
N THR A 236 5.02 1.91 2.76
CA THR A 236 5.00 2.70 4.01
C THR A 236 4.89 4.21 3.73
N TYR A 237 5.50 4.73 2.66
CA TYR A 237 5.33 6.13 2.26
C TYR A 237 3.94 6.44 1.70
N PHE A 238 3.30 5.48 1.05
CA PHE A 238 1.94 5.62 0.53
C PHE A 238 0.85 5.52 1.60
N THR A 239 1.15 4.98 2.77
CA THR A 239 0.15 4.69 3.81
C THR A 239 -0.58 5.95 4.28
N LEU A 240 0.13 7.01 4.73
CA LEU A 240 -0.52 8.23 5.21
C LEU A 240 -1.24 9.01 4.09
N PRO A 241 -0.69 9.16 2.87
CA PRO A 241 -1.42 9.67 1.72
C PRO A 241 -2.76 8.97 1.46
N VAL A 242 -2.77 7.64 1.49
CA VAL A 242 -4.01 6.85 1.29
C VAL A 242 -5.01 7.09 2.42
N ILE A 243 -4.54 7.08 3.67
CA ILE A 243 -5.42 7.37 4.84
C ILE A 243 -6.07 8.74 4.70
N PHE A 244 -5.30 9.79 4.32
CA PHE A 244 -5.85 11.12 4.09
C PHE A 244 -6.95 11.09 3.02
N ALA A 245 -6.67 10.48 1.86
CA ALA A 245 -7.63 10.38 0.76
C ALA A 245 -8.91 9.65 1.18
N MET A 246 -8.82 8.60 2.00
CA MET A 246 -9.98 7.86 2.53
C MET A 246 -10.78 8.69 3.54
N LEU A 247 -10.10 9.41 4.44
CA LEU A 247 -10.74 10.27 5.44
C LEU A 247 -11.41 11.50 4.83
N SER A 248 -10.90 12.01 3.71
CA SER A 248 -11.37 13.22 3.04
C SER A 248 -12.88 13.20 2.72
N ASN A 249 -13.47 12.01 2.57
CA ASN A 249 -14.90 11.84 2.33
C ASN A 249 -15.79 12.44 3.43
N HIS A 250 -15.27 12.62 4.64
CA HIS A 250 -15.97 13.19 5.78
C HIS A 250 -15.85 14.74 5.86
N TYR A 251 -15.07 15.35 4.96
CA TYR A 251 -14.73 16.78 5.02
C TYR A 251 -15.03 17.46 3.68
N SER A 252 -16.29 17.88 3.49
CA SER A 252 -16.76 18.44 2.23
C SER A 252 -15.96 19.67 1.78
N PHE A 253 -15.49 20.52 2.68
CA PHE A 253 -14.70 21.70 2.38
C PHE A 253 -13.41 21.40 1.60
N LEU A 254 -12.88 20.18 1.66
CA LEU A 254 -11.70 19.77 0.91
C LEU A 254 -12.01 19.58 -0.58
N TYR A 255 -13.01 18.75 -0.88
CA TYR A 255 -13.30 18.34 -2.26
C TYR A 255 -14.27 19.28 -2.99
N THR A 256 -14.91 20.25 -2.31
CA THR A 256 -15.70 21.30 -2.95
C THR A 256 -14.88 22.56 -3.27
N HIS A 257 -13.66 22.68 -2.76
CA HIS A 257 -12.80 23.83 -2.98
C HIS A 257 -12.39 23.95 -4.47
N PRO A 258 -12.29 25.16 -5.04
CA PRO A 258 -11.85 25.37 -6.43
C PRO A 258 -10.49 24.75 -6.74
N GLN A 259 -9.55 24.81 -5.80
CA GLN A 259 -8.20 24.23 -5.91
C GLN A 259 -8.11 22.84 -5.27
N ARG A 260 -9.18 22.04 -5.31
CA ARG A 260 -9.30 20.74 -4.63
C ARG A 260 -8.18 19.75 -4.99
N TRP A 261 -7.74 19.72 -6.25
CA TRP A 261 -6.64 18.84 -6.67
C TRP A 261 -5.32 19.18 -5.97
N LEU A 262 -5.05 20.48 -5.77
CA LEU A 262 -3.85 20.95 -5.08
C LEU A 262 -3.91 20.62 -3.59
N ILE A 263 -5.08 20.78 -2.96
CA ILE A 263 -5.30 20.37 -1.57
C ILE A 263 -5.03 18.87 -1.42
N LEU A 264 -5.60 18.03 -2.30
CA LEU A 264 -5.39 16.59 -2.30
C LEU A 264 -3.89 16.25 -2.39
N PHE A 265 -3.20 16.83 -3.39
CA PHE A 265 -1.79 16.56 -3.61
C PHE A 265 -0.91 17.02 -2.44
N VAL A 266 -1.08 18.27 -1.96
CA VAL A 266 -0.29 18.83 -0.86
C VAL A 266 -0.47 18.03 0.43
N MET A 267 -1.69 17.64 0.75
CA MET A 267 -1.95 16.85 1.96
C MET A 267 -1.40 15.43 1.87
N MET A 268 -1.45 14.81 0.68
CA MET A 268 -0.81 13.51 0.47
C MET A 268 0.73 13.62 0.55
N PHE A 269 1.30 14.68 -0.01
CA PHE A 269 2.73 14.95 0.08
C PHE A 269 3.16 15.18 1.54
N ALA A 270 2.40 15.97 2.31
CA ALA A 270 2.64 16.14 3.74
C ALA A 270 2.59 14.79 4.49
N GLY A 271 1.63 13.93 4.18
CA GLY A 271 1.56 12.58 4.73
C GLY A 271 2.81 11.74 4.42
N ALA A 272 3.32 11.82 3.19
CA ALA A 272 4.56 11.14 2.82
C ALA A 272 5.78 11.69 3.57
N LEU A 273 5.85 13.01 3.80
CA LEU A 273 6.92 13.63 4.60
C LEU A 273 6.88 13.24 6.08
N ILE A 274 5.69 13.17 6.69
CA ILE A 274 5.54 12.74 8.10
C ILE A 274 6.08 11.32 8.31
N ARG A 275 6.03 10.46 7.28
CA ARG A 275 6.55 9.10 7.32
C ARG A 275 8.09 9.06 7.44
N GLN A 276 8.79 10.06 6.96
CA GLN A 276 10.25 10.09 6.96
C GLN A 276 10.82 10.21 8.38
#